data_668dadfaed86d8fbd2f79f547188854a
#
_entry.id   668dadfaed86d8fbd2f79f547188854a
#
_cell.length_a   1.000
_cell.length_b   1.000
_cell.length_c   1.000
_cell.angle_alpha   90.00
_cell.angle_beta   90.00
_cell.angle_gamma   90.00
#
_symmetry.space_group_name_H-M   'P 1'
#
loop_
_entity.id
_entity.type
_entity.pdbx_description
1 polymer ?
#
loop_
_entity_poly.entity_id
_entity_poly.type
_entity_poly.pdbx_seq_one_letter_code
_entity_poly.pdbx_strand_id
1 'polypeptide(L)'
;RLSVTGVSSVLAVAIFTLASFAPPGVRDWLPFVYVSFGYYVTGWLFVKPSEALEAWLMNWDHRLLGDPTTRFAHWPGWLVAYLDLVYMCLFLLLPAGFAALVMAGHVAQANHYWTMVLAADLGAFAPLSVFQTRPPWLLERPAVLAGGAVRRLSSYMVRNATICVNTF
;
A
#
# COMPACT_ATOMS: atom_id res chain seq x y z
N ARG A 1 -12.13 -1.29 17.38
CA ARG A 1 -12.09 -0.12 16.49
C ARG A 1 -11.85 1.19 17.25
N LEU A 2 -12.65 1.51 18.28
CA LEU A 2 -12.50 2.77 19.04
C LEU A 2 -11.13 2.93 19.69
N SER A 3 -10.52 1.87 20.21
CA SER A 3 -9.16 1.91 20.76
C SER A 3 -8.11 2.15 19.67
N VAL A 4 -8.26 1.55 18.50
CA VAL A 4 -7.33 1.73 17.36
C VAL A 4 -7.43 3.16 16.83
N THR A 5 -8.65 3.68 16.63
CA THR A 5 -8.83 5.08 16.20
C THR A 5 -8.27 6.06 17.21
N GLY A 6 -8.46 5.82 18.51
CA GLY A 6 -7.89 6.64 19.58
C GLY A 6 -6.35 6.67 19.54
N VAL A 7 -5.74 5.49 19.49
CA VAL A 7 -4.27 5.39 19.39
C VAL A 7 -3.74 6.03 18.12
N SER A 8 -4.40 5.80 16.98
CA SER A 8 -4.00 6.40 15.70
C SER A 8 -4.09 7.92 15.72
N SER A 9 -5.15 8.48 16.33
CA SER A 9 -5.30 9.93 16.47
C SER A 9 -4.20 10.53 17.35
N VAL A 10 -3.88 9.89 18.47
CA VAL A 10 -2.80 10.34 19.37
C VAL A 10 -1.45 10.31 18.64
N LEU A 11 -1.16 9.23 17.90
CA LEU A 11 0.07 9.12 17.12
C LEU A 11 0.14 10.19 16.02
N ALA A 12 -0.95 10.44 15.30
CA ALA A 12 -1.01 11.47 14.27
C ALA A 12 -0.73 12.87 14.86
N VAL A 13 -1.35 13.20 16.00
CA VAL A 13 -1.10 14.46 16.71
C VAL A 13 0.34 14.54 17.19
N ALA A 14 0.89 13.46 17.74
CA ALA A 14 2.28 13.42 18.20
C ALA A 14 3.27 13.65 17.03
N ILE A 15 3.06 13.01 15.88
CA ILE A 15 3.88 13.21 14.68
C ILE A 15 3.78 14.67 14.21
N PHE A 16 2.57 15.24 14.17
CA PHE A 16 2.35 16.62 13.78
C PHE A 16 3.06 17.62 14.73
N THR A 17 2.96 17.37 16.04
CA THR A 17 3.61 18.19 17.06
C THR A 17 5.13 18.12 16.92
N LEU A 18 5.70 16.91 16.78
CA LEU A 18 7.13 16.73 16.54
C LEU A 18 7.60 17.43 15.25
N ALA A 19 6.78 17.37 14.19
CA ALA A 19 7.05 18.05 12.94
C ALA A 19 7.19 19.58 13.10
N SER A 20 6.43 20.18 14.03
CA SER A 20 6.46 21.62 14.28
C SER A 20 7.80 22.11 14.90
N PHE A 21 8.52 21.19 15.57
CA PHE A 21 9.83 21.47 16.18
C PHE A 21 11.00 21.00 15.30
N ALA A 22 10.73 20.30 14.21
CA ALA A 22 11.77 19.76 13.35
C ALA A 22 12.45 20.86 12.52
N PRO A 23 13.77 20.76 12.27
CA PRO A 23 14.46 21.62 11.30
C PRO A 23 13.80 21.54 9.91
N PRO A 24 13.83 22.62 9.10
CA PRO A 24 13.16 22.67 7.79
C PRO A 24 13.50 21.46 6.91
N GLY A 25 14.77 21.09 6.79
CA GLY A 25 15.18 19.96 5.96
C GLY A 25 14.65 18.60 6.43
N VAL A 26 14.41 18.41 7.73
CA VAL A 26 13.77 17.19 8.27
C VAL A 26 12.27 17.26 8.09
N ARG A 27 11.69 18.44 8.33
CA ARG A 27 10.25 18.68 8.22
C ARG A 27 9.74 18.37 6.82
N ASP A 28 10.51 18.69 5.78
CA ASP A 28 10.12 18.47 4.40
C ASP A 28 10.02 16.96 4.03
N TRP A 29 10.64 16.07 4.81
CA TRP A 29 10.56 14.62 4.64
C TRP A 29 9.50 13.95 5.51
N LEU A 30 8.97 14.62 6.52
CA LEU A 30 7.98 14.05 7.44
C LEU A 30 6.68 13.59 6.78
N PRO A 31 6.19 14.21 5.67
CA PRO A 31 5.00 13.70 5.00
C PRO A 31 5.14 12.24 4.55
N PHE A 32 6.35 11.75 4.24
CA PHE A 32 6.58 10.33 3.96
C PHE A 32 6.22 9.41 5.14
N VAL A 33 6.39 9.89 6.37
CA VAL A 33 5.99 9.15 7.57
C VAL A 33 4.46 9.00 7.61
N TYR A 34 3.71 10.02 7.18
CA TYR A 34 2.24 9.95 7.12
C TYR A 34 1.74 8.97 6.06
N VAL A 35 2.43 8.85 4.93
CA VAL A 35 2.13 7.81 3.91
C VAL A 35 2.23 6.42 4.55
N SER A 36 3.37 6.11 5.17
CA SER A 36 3.59 4.84 5.85
C SER A 36 2.59 4.62 6.99
N PHE A 37 2.31 5.67 7.76
CA PHE A 37 1.35 5.63 8.86
C PHE A 37 -0.07 5.32 8.37
N GLY A 38 -0.53 5.97 7.29
CA GLY A 38 -1.84 5.72 6.67
C GLY A 38 -2.00 4.26 6.27
N TYR A 39 -0.97 3.67 5.66
CA TYR A 39 -0.95 2.25 5.32
C TYR A 39 -1.12 1.33 6.55
N TYR A 40 -0.34 1.54 7.60
CA TYR A 40 -0.42 0.71 8.81
C TYR A 40 -1.75 0.88 9.54
N VAL A 41 -2.26 2.10 9.65
CA VAL A 41 -3.57 2.36 10.31
C VAL A 41 -4.70 1.65 9.57
N THR A 42 -4.69 1.68 8.25
CA THR A 42 -5.68 0.96 7.45
C THR A 42 -5.67 -0.54 7.74
N GLY A 43 -4.48 -1.14 7.87
CA GLY A 43 -4.34 -2.55 8.27
C GLY A 43 -4.88 -2.83 9.69
N TRP A 44 -4.65 -1.94 10.64
CA TRP A 44 -5.17 -2.10 12.01
C TRP A 44 -6.69 -1.95 12.09
N LEU A 45 -7.29 -1.20 11.17
CA LEU A 45 -8.75 -1.05 11.08
C LEU A 45 -9.44 -2.24 10.43
N PHE A 46 -8.69 -3.14 9.82
CA PHE A 46 -9.24 -4.36 9.23
C PHE A 46 -9.82 -5.27 10.33
N VAL A 47 -11.10 -5.63 10.20
CA VAL A 47 -11.80 -6.46 11.21
C VAL A 47 -12.32 -7.74 10.60
N LYS A 48 -13.11 -7.65 9.54
CA LYS A 48 -13.73 -8.80 8.89
C LYS A 48 -13.99 -8.49 7.42
N PRO A 49 -13.60 -9.37 6.49
CA PRO A 49 -13.91 -9.21 5.08
C PRO A 49 -15.43 -9.32 4.85
N SER A 50 -15.91 -8.61 3.84
CA SER A 50 -17.30 -8.69 3.38
C SER A 50 -17.42 -9.76 2.31
N GLU A 51 -17.92 -10.93 2.68
CA GLU A 51 -18.10 -12.07 1.75
C GLU A 51 -18.99 -11.72 0.55
N ALA A 52 -20.03 -10.90 0.76
CA ALA A 52 -20.90 -10.45 -0.31
C ALA A 52 -20.17 -9.54 -1.31
N LEU A 53 -19.32 -8.63 -0.81
CA LEU A 53 -18.52 -7.75 -1.65
C LEU A 53 -17.44 -8.54 -2.38
N GLU A 54 -16.79 -9.50 -1.71
CA GLU A 54 -15.81 -10.39 -2.34
C GLU A 54 -16.43 -11.19 -3.48
N ALA A 55 -17.58 -11.82 -3.25
CA ALA A 55 -18.29 -12.56 -4.29
C ALA A 55 -18.72 -11.66 -5.46
N TRP A 56 -19.15 -10.44 -5.18
CA TRP A 56 -19.51 -9.47 -6.20
C TRP A 56 -18.31 -9.04 -7.05
N LEU A 57 -17.18 -8.72 -6.40
CA LEU A 57 -15.92 -8.35 -7.08
C LEU A 57 -15.39 -9.52 -7.93
N MET A 58 -15.33 -10.73 -7.39
CA MET A 58 -14.91 -11.92 -8.12
C MET A 58 -15.76 -12.17 -9.37
N ASN A 59 -17.08 -12.01 -9.25
CA ASN A 59 -17.97 -12.16 -10.40
C ASN A 59 -17.68 -11.12 -11.50
N TRP A 60 -17.34 -9.87 -11.13
CA TRP A 60 -16.94 -8.85 -12.08
C TRP A 60 -15.57 -9.13 -12.69
N ASP A 61 -14.59 -9.57 -11.89
CA ASP A 61 -13.28 -9.96 -12.37
C ASP A 61 -13.39 -11.09 -13.41
N HIS A 62 -14.16 -12.13 -13.13
CA HIS A 62 -14.41 -13.22 -14.08
C HIS A 62 -15.13 -12.76 -15.34
N ARG A 63 -16.09 -11.83 -15.24
CA ARG A 63 -16.80 -11.29 -16.41
C ARG A 63 -15.94 -10.41 -17.30
N LEU A 64 -15.09 -9.58 -16.71
CA LEU A 64 -14.28 -8.59 -17.44
C LEU A 64 -12.93 -9.18 -17.90
N LEU A 65 -12.29 -9.96 -17.07
CA LEU A 65 -10.92 -10.45 -17.26
C LEU A 65 -10.88 -11.96 -17.59
N GLY A 66 -11.99 -12.66 -17.46
CA GLY A 66 -12.08 -14.11 -17.54
C GLY A 66 -11.58 -14.72 -16.22
N ASP A 67 -10.57 -15.58 -16.29
CA ASP A 67 -9.88 -16.09 -15.11
C ASP A 67 -8.49 -15.44 -15.00
N PRO A 68 -8.37 -14.31 -14.29
CA PRO A 68 -7.11 -13.57 -14.22
C PRO A 68 -6.02 -14.40 -13.51
N THR A 69 -6.36 -15.17 -12.50
CA THR A 69 -5.39 -15.98 -11.75
C THR A 69 -4.75 -17.03 -12.62
N THR A 70 -5.54 -17.73 -13.43
CA THR A 70 -5.05 -18.72 -14.39
C THR A 70 -4.27 -18.06 -15.52
N ARG A 71 -4.72 -16.92 -16.03
CA ARG A 71 -4.00 -16.20 -17.10
C ARG A 71 -2.63 -15.72 -16.64
N PHE A 72 -2.53 -15.11 -15.47
CA PHE A 72 -1.24 -14.65 -14.91
C PHE A 72 -0.29 -15.82 -14.58
N ALA A 73 -0.83 -16.99 -14.25
CA ALA A 73 -0.02 -18.19 -14.02
C ALA A 73 0.78 -18.63 -15.26
N HIS A 74 0.30 -18.29 -16.46
CA HIS A 74 0.95 -18.63 -17.73
C HIS A 74 1.89 -17.54 -18.25
N TRP A 75 2.03 -16.42 -17.53
CA TRP A 75 2.91 -15.36 -17.96
C TRP A 75 4.40 -15.75 -17.84
N PRO A 76 5.25 -15.24 -18.74
CA PRO A 76 6.69 -15.47 -18.66
C PRO A 76 7.24 -15.07 -17.30
N GLY A 77 8.07 -15.91 -16.69
CA GLY A 77 8.58 -15.69 -15.34
C GLY A 77 9.35 -14.36 -15.18
N TRP A 78 10.01 -13.89 -16.23
CA TRP A 78 10.70 -12.59 -16.22
C TRP A 78 9.71 -11.42 -16.09
N LEU A 79 8.54 -11.50 -16.74
CA LEU A 79 7.51 -10.46 -16.69
C LEU A 79 6.88 -10.39 -15.28
N VAL A 80 6.60 -11.55 -14.69
CA VAL A 80 6.10 -11.62 -13.31
C VAL A 80 7.13 -11.05 -12.34
N ALA A 81 8.41 -11.41 -12.48
CA ALA A 81 9.49 -10.87 -11.65
C ALA A 81 9.65 -9.35 -11.82
N TYR A 82 9.50 -8.84 -13.03
CA TYR A 82 9.53 -7.39 -13.31
C TYR A 82 8.38 -6.66 -12.60
N LEU A 83 7.15 -7.19 -12.69
CA LEU A 83 5.99 -6.60 -12.02
C LEU A 83 6.10 -6.65 -10.49
N ASP A 84 6.59 -7.78 -9.95
CA ASP A 84 6.89 -7.91 -8.53
C ASP A 84 7.92 -6.86 -8.07
N LEU A 85 8.98 -6.65 -8.87
CA LEU A 85 10.00 -5.64 -8.59
C LEU A 85 9.43 -4.22 -8.62
N VAL A 86 8.64 -3.89 -9.65
CA VAL A 86 7.97 -2.57 -9.76
C VAL A 86 7.07 -2.33 -8.55
N TYR A 87 6.30 -3.32 -8.17
CA TYR A 87 5.43 -3.25 -6.98
C TYR A 87 6.24 -2.99 -5.69
N MET A 88 7.35 -3.70 -5.50
CA MET A 88 8.22 -3.51 -4.34
C MET A 88 8.88 -2.12 -4.31
N CYS A 89 9.19 -1.58 -5.50
CA CYS A 89 9.80 -0.25 -5.63
C CYS A 89 8.80 0.90 -5.46
N LEU A 90 7.50 0.64 -5.42
CA LEU A 90 6.47 1.68 -5.36
C LEU A 90 6.69 2.64 -4.17
N PHE A 91 6.93 2.11 -2.98
CA PHE A 91 7.21 2.93 -1.80
C PHE A 91 8.54 3.68 -1.86
N LEU A 92 9.51 3.17 -2.62
CA LEU A 92 10.80 3.86 -2.83
C LEU A 92 10.69 5.00 -3.84
N LEU A 93 9.72 4.94 -4.77
CA LEU A 93 9.51 5.99 -5.76
C LEU A 93 9.06 7.30 -5.11
N LEU A 94 8.32 7.25 -4.01
CA LEU A 94 7.86 8.45 -3.32
C LEU A 94 9.04 9.27 -2.75
N PRO A 95 9.91 8.73 -1.89
CA PRO A 95 11.05 9.48 -1.41
C PRO A 95 12.06 9.79 -2.52
N ALA A 96 12.23 8.93 -3.52
CA ALA A 96 13.12 9.17 -4.65
C ALA A 96 12.61 10.33 -5.52
N GLY A 97 11.31 10.42 -5.77
CA GLY A 97 10.70 11.56 -6.49
C GLY A 97 10.89 12.87 -5.74
N PHE A 98 10.73 12.85 -4.42
CA PHE A 98 11.00 14.04 -3.60
C PHE A 98 12.49 14.39 -3.60
N ALA A 99 13.38 13.41 -3.48
CA ALA A 99 14.81 13.65 -3.57
C ALA A 99 15.21 14.28 -4.93
N ALA A 100 14.65 13.78 -6.02
CA ALA A 100 14.87 14.35 -7.35
C ALA A 100 14.41 15.82 -7.44
N LEU A 101 13.26 16.15 -6.86
CA LEU A 101 12.74 17.51 -6.77
C LEU A 101 13.68 18.43 -5.98
N VAL A 102 14.22 17.96 -4.85
CA VAL A 102 15.21 18.69 -4.06
C VAL A 102 16.52 18.88 -4.83
N MET A 103 17.02 17.82 -5.49
CA MET A 103 18.25 17.87 -6.30
C MET A 103 18.12 18.82 -7.51
N ALA A 104 16.92 18.94 -8.07
CA ALA A 104 16.63 19.90 -9.14
C ALA A 104 16.49 21.35 -8.65
N GLY A 105 16.64 21.63 -7.35
CA GLY A 105 16.52 22.97 -6.78
C GLY A 105 15.08 23.47 -6.57
N HIS A 106 14.09 22.58 -6.68
CA HIS A 106 12.66 22.94 -6.61
C HIS A 106 12.06 22.73 -5.22
N VAL A 107 12.81 22.91 -4.14
CA VAL A 107 12.34 22.72 -2.75
C VAL A 107 11.09 23.56 -2.43
N ALA A 108 10.94 24.71 -3.06
CA ALA A 108 9.73 25.54 -2.89
C ALA A 108 8.43 24.82 -3.27
N GLN A 109 8.51 23.74 -4.07
CA GLN A 109 7.36 22.92 -4.48
C GLN A 109 7.13 21.71 -3.55
N ALA A 110 7.89 21.56 -2.46
CA ALA A 110 7.78 20.44 -1.53
C ALA A 110 6.35 20.24 -1.00
N ASN A 111 5.69 21.33 -0.59
CA ASN A 111 4.31 21.28 -0.10
C ASN A 111 3.33 20.77 -1.19
N HIS A 112 3.50 21.22 -2.42
CA HIS A 112 2.66 20.79 -3.54
C HIS A 112 2.86 19.30 -3.83
N TYR A 113 4.11 18.86 -3.91
CA TYR A 113 4.46 17.46 -4.11
C TYR A 113 3.81 16.56 -3.05
N TRP A 114 4.03 16.86 -1.78
CA TRP A 114 3.49 16.05 -0.70
C TRP A 114 1.97 16.11 -0.56
N THR A 115 1.37 17.25 -0.88
CA THR A 115 -0.09 17.35 -0.91
C THR A 115 -0.68 16.41 -1.95
N MET A 116 -0.11 16.35 -3.14
CA MET A 116 -0.55 15.43 -4.20
C MET A 116 -0.35 13.97 -3.80
N VAL A 117 0.83 13.64 -3.26
CA VAL A 117 1.16 12.28 -2.81
C VAL A 117 0.21 11.83 -1.70
N LEU A 118 0.04 12.65 -0.66
CA LEU A 118 -0.84 12.32 0.46
C LEU A 118 -2.30 12.23 0.05
N ALA A 119 -2.77 13.12 -0.82
CA ALA A 119 -4.15 13.07 -1.32
C ALA A 119 -4.41 11.79 -2.11
N ALA A 120 -3.48 11.37 -2.97
CA ALA A 120 -3.60 10.14 -3.74
C ALA A 120 -3.52 8.90 -2.84
N ASP A 121 -2.56 8.86 -1.93
CA ASP A 121 -2.26 7.72 -1.07
C ASP A 121 -3.36 7.49 -0.02
N LEU A 122 -3.72 8.54 0.72
CA LEU A 122 -4.82 8.47 1.70
C LEU A 122 -6.17 8.26 1.03
N GLY A 123 -6.37 8.83 -0.17
CA GLY A 123 -7.55 8.57 -0.99
C GLY A 123 -7.66 7.12 -1.43
N ALA A 124 -6.54 6.45 -1.70
CA ALA A 124 -6.51 5.02 -2.01
C ALA A 124 -6.73 4.15 -0.77
N PHE A 125 -6.17 4.53 0.39
CA PHE A 125 -6.27 3.73 1.61
C PHE A 125 -7.59 3.91 2.38
N ALA A 126 -8.19 5.10 2.37
CA ALA A 126 -9.42 5.37 3.10
C ALA A 126 -10.57 4.40 2.73
N PRO A 127 -10.84 4.09 1.46
CA PRO A 127 -11.86 3.12 1.09
C PRO A 127 -11.59 1.70 1.64
N LEU A 128 -10.34 1.28 1.78
CA LEU A 128 -9.99 -0.05 2.27
C LEU A 128 -10.40 -0.28 3.74
N SER A 129 -10.52 0.78 4.53
CA SER A 129 -11.02 0.67 5.90
C SER A 129 -12.53 0.39 5.98
N VAL A 130 -13.27 0.71 4.92
CA VAL A 130 -14.72 0.50 4.78
C VAL A 130 -15.01 -0.76 3.96
N PHE A 131 -14.41 -0.86 2.79
CA PHE A 131 -14.56 -1.97 1.86
C PHE A 131 -13.49 -3.04 2.12
N GLN A 132 -13.70 -3.83 3.19
CA GLN A 132 -12.75 -4.83 3.63
C GLN A 132 -12.92 -6.11 2.82
N THR A 133 -11.92 -6.46 2.03
CA THR A 133 -11.90 -7.66 1.19
C THR A 133 -10.53 -8.35 1.28
N ARG A 134 -10.54 -9.66 1.10
CA ARG A 134 -9.30 -10.43 0.95
C ARG A 134 -8.80 -10.36 -0.49
N PRO A 135 -7.49 -10.40 -0.71
CA PRO A 135 -6.96 -10.45 -2.06
C PRO A 135 -7.33 -11.77 -2.76
N PRO A 136 -7.53 -11.77 -4.11
CA PRO A 136 -7.99 -12.94 -4.87
C PRO A 136 -7.14 -14.20 -4.65
N TRP A 137 -5.84 -14.06 -4.44
CA TRP A 137 -4.93 -15.20 -4.21
C TRP A 137 -5.17 -15.93 -2.88
N LEU A 138 -5.92 -15.35 -1.93
CA LEU A 138 -6.37 -16.02 -0.71
C LEU A 138 -7.70 -16.76 -0.92
N LEU A 139 -8.53 -16.27 -1.83
CA LEU A 139 -9.85 -16.84 -2.12
C LEU A 139 -9.76 -17.97 -3.17
N GLU A 140 -8.96 -17.77 -4.18
CA GLU A 140 -8.70 -18.74 -5.23
C GLU A 140 -7.38 -19.47 -4.90
N ARG A 141 -7.37 -20.79 -4.97
CA ARG A 141 -6.12 -21.54 -4.79
C ARG A 141 -5.14 -21.16 -5.90
N PRO A 142 -4.04 -20.47 -5.60
CA PRO A 142 -3.12 -20.02 -6.62
C PRO A 142 -2.52 -21.25 -7.30
N ALA A 143 -2.51 -21.26 -8.63
CA ALA A 143 -1.56 -22.09 -9.35
C ALA A 143 -0.17 -21.75 -8.79
N VAL A 144 0.56 -22.77 -8.34
CA VAL A 144 1.90 -22.60 -7.73
C VAL A 144 2.81 -21.99 -8.79
N LEU A 145 2.93 -20.65 -8.75
CA LEU A 145 3.81 -19.93 -9.65
C LEU A 145 5.25 -20.24 -9.23
N ALA A 146 6.01 -20.86 -10.11
CA ALA A 146 7.41 -21.20 -9.89
C ALA A 146 8.19 -19.96 -9.45
N GLY A 147 8.78 -20.01 -8.25
CA GLY A 147 9.30 -18.83 -7.58
C GLY A 147 10.78 -18.58 -7.80
N GLY A 148 11.13 -17.49 -8.49
CA GLY A 148 12.46 -16.86 -8.43
C GLY A 148 12.71 -16.18 -7.07
N ALA A 149 13.94 -15.68 -6.85
CA ALA A 149 14.31 -14.98 -5.62
C ALA A 149 13.45 -13.72 -5.37
N VAL A 150 13.15 -12.95 -6.43
CA VAL A 150 12.30 -11.75 -6.38
C VAL A 150 10.90 -12.11 -5.88
N ARG A 151 10.32 -13.20 -6.40
CA ARG A 151 8.99 -13.63 -5.97
C ARG A 151 8.97 -14.14 -4.53
N ARG A 152 10.01 -14.81 -4.07
CA ARG A 152 10.11 -15.18 -2.65
C ARG A 152 10.15 -13.97 -1.75
N LEU A 153 10.88 -12.93 -2.14
CA LEU A 153 10.97 -11.68 -1.40
C LEU A 153 9.62 -10.93 -1.43
N SER A 154 9.00 -10.80 -2.61
CA SER A 154 7.67 -10.19 -2.76
C SER A 154 6.62 -10.93 -1.92
N SER A 155 6.58 -12.26 -1.99
CA SER A 155 5.67 -13.07 -1.17
C SER A 155 5.92 -12.92 0.33
N TYR A 156 7.19 -12.80 0.74
CA TYR A 156 7.52 -12.54 2.14
C TYR A 156 7.03 -11.16 2.59
N MET A 157 7.24 -10.13 1.79
CA MET A 157 6.76 -8.77 2.08
C MET A 157 5.25 -8.72 2.15
N VAL A 158 4.54 -9.31 1.18
CA VAL A 158 3.07 -9.34 1.15
C VAL A 158 2.49 -10.12 2.33
N ARG A 159 3.07 -11.26 2.69
CA ARG A 159 2.63 -12.05 3.86
C ARG A 159 2.83 -11.33 5.18
N ASN A 160 3.84 -10.47 5.28
CA ASN A 160 4.13 -9.70 6.48
C ASN A 160 3.57 -8.27 6.42
N ALA A 161 2.90 -7.89 5.33
CA ALA A 161 2.20 -6.62 5.22
C ALA A 161 0.96 -6.61 6.13
N THR A 162 0.77 -5.53 6.86
CA THR A 162 -0.26 -5.42 7.91
C THR A 162 -1.68 -5.64 7.38
N ILE A 163 -1.93 -5.24 6.14
CA ILE A 163 -3.25 -5.41 5.49
C ILE A 163 -3.55 -6.87 5.15
N CYS A 164 -2.51 -7.69 4.87
CA CYS A 164 -2.66 -9.09 4.52
C CYS A 164 -2.58 -10.06 5.71
N VAL A 165 -1.91 -9.65 6.80
CA VAL A 165 -1.66 -10.53 7.96
C VAL A 165 -2.85 -10.59 8.92
N ASN A 166 -3.67 -9.56 8.96
CA ASN A 166 -4.86 -9.55 9.84
C ASN A 166 -6.06 -10.34 9.27
N THR A 167 -5.84 -11.16 8.25
CA THR A 167 -6.85 -12.05 7.65
C THR A 167 -6.78 -13.50 8.15
N PHE A 168 -5.97 -13.78 9.17
CA PHE A 168 -5.90 -15.08 9.82
C PHE A 168 -6.31 -15.02 11.29
#